data_09d6ea67097f7b54f37f2f3bebd33032
#
_entry.id   09d6ea67097f7b54f37f2f3bebd33032
#
_cell.length_a   1.000
_cell.length_b   1.000
_cell.length_c   1.000
_cell.angle_alpha   90.00
_cell.angle_beta   90.00
_cell.angle_gamma   90.00
#
_symmetry.space_group_name_H-M   'P 1'
#
loop_
_entity.id
_entity.type
_entity.pdbx_description
1 polymer ?
#
loop_
_entity_poly.entity_id
_entity_poly.type
_entity_poly.pdbx_seq_one_letter_code
_entity_poly.pdbx_strand_id
1 'polypeptide(L)'
;FVPTQQGTYYLKLLRVEGIKVRALTNSFAANDVAIVHAFYSQYRVEMLKNGIELYEFKPVLERRRRTWYEIVTGSVIPAKGKNKSSLHAKFFDVDGKVFIGSFNFDPRSTYLNTEVGLVIESSQLQTQISVMLDQHLPQVAYQLKLNSQGQITWLDYQANGQVIEYDKDPGTSRFQRTMIKAVSYLPIEWMM
;
A
#
# COMPACT_ATOMS: atom_id res chain seq x y z
N PHE A 1 6.71 -0.95 1.36
CA PHE A 1 6.20 -2.23 0.83
C PHE A 1 6.82 -2.51 -0.53
N VAL A 2 7.67 -3.52 -0.58
CA VAL A 2 8.27 -4.05 -1.82
C VAL A 2 8.22 -5.58 -1.71
N PRO A 3 7.21 -6.24 -2.32
CA PRO A 3 6.93 -7.66 -2.07
C PRO A 3 8.02 -8.59 -2.63
N THR A 4 8.85 -8.13 -3.55
CA THR A 4 9.78 -8.94 -4.34
C THR A 4 9.07 -10.02 -5.17
N GLN A 5 9.81 -10.73 -6.00
CA GLN A 5 9.27 -11.88 -6.74
C GLN A 5 8.82 -12.99 -5.77
N GLN A 6 9.63 -13.25 -4.73
CA GLN A 6 9.33 -14.28 -3.74
C GLN A 6 8.09 -13.96 -2.91
N GLY A 7 7.96 -12.74 -2.39
CA GLY A 7 6.77 -12.33 -1.64
C GLY A 7 5.52 -12.33 -2.50
N THR A 8 5.61 -11.87 -3.75
CA THR A 8 4.49 -11.93 -4.70
C THR A 8 4.04 -13.38 -4.96
N TYR A 9 4.99 -14.30 -5.06
CA TYR A 9 4.69 -15.73 -5.18
C TYR A 9 3.96 -16.28 -3.95
N TYR A 10 4.38 -15.94 -2.73
CA TYR A 10 3.68 -16.37 -1.52
C TYR A 10 2.26 -15.78 -1.41
N LEU A 11 2.10 -14.50 -1.74
CA LEU A 11 0.77 -13.87 -1.78
C LEU A 11 -0.15 -14.55 -2.79
N LYS A 12 0.39 -14.99 -3.94
CA LYS A 12 -0.35 -15.79 -4.93
C LYS A 12 -0.78 -17.14 -4.36
N LEU A 13 0.10 -17.85 -3.63
CA LEU A 13 -0.26 -19.14 -3.01
C LEU A 13 -1.44 -18.97 -2.06
N LEU A 14 -1.46 -17.94 -1.23
CA LEU A 14 -2.61 -17.63 -0.37
C LEU A 14 -3.90 -17.47 -1.17
N ARG A 15 -3.83 -16.82 -2.34
CA ARG A 15 -5.00 -16.68 -3.23
C ARG A 15 -5.46 -18.01 -3.83
N VAL A 16 -4.53 -18.91 -4.16
CA VAL A 16 -4.85 -20.27 -4.65
C VAL A 16 -5.58 -21.09 -3.58
N GLU A 17 -5.19 -20.91 -2.30
CA GLU A 17 -5.88 -21.53 -1.16
C GLU A 17 -7.22 -20.84 -0.80
N GLY A 18 -7.67 -19.89 -1.60
CA GLY A 18 -8.95 -19.21 -1.41
C GLY A 18 -8.91 -18.07 -0.38
N ILE A 19 -7.75 -17.75 0.17
CA ILE A 19 -7.59 -16.68 1.15
C ILE A 19 -7.69 -15.32 0.45
N LYS A 20 -8.56 -14.43 0.94
CA LYS A 20 -8.64 -13.05 0.46
C LYS A 20 -7.38 -12.29 0.88
N VAL A 21 -6.64 -11.77 -0.10
CA VAL A 21 -5.43 -10.99 0.16
C VAL A 21 -5.67 -9.54 -0.26
N ARG A 22 -5.41 -8.63 0.66
CA ARG A 22 -5.49 -7.18 0.45
C ARG A 22 -4.17 -6.54 0.83
N ALA A 23 -3.65 -5.65 0.00
CA ALA A 23 -2.46 -4.87 0.28
C ALA A 23 -2.76 -3.37 0.16
N LEU A 24 -2.34 -2.61 1.18
CA LEU A 24 -2.41 -1.16 1.20
C LEU A 24 -1.00 -0.59 1.34
N THR A 25 -0.61 0.27 0.41
CA THR A 25 0.68 0.95 0.41
C THR A 25 0.51 2.43 0.04
N ASN A 26 1.58 3.21 0.02
CA ASN A 26 1.51 4.60 -0.43
C ASN A 26 1.44 4.68 -1.96
N SER A 27 0.61 5.58 -2.50
CA SER A 27 0.75 6.03 -3.89
C SER A 27 2.09 6.75 -4.07
N PHE A 28 2.53 6.93 -5.30
CA PHE A 28 3.75 7.71 -5.57
C PHE A 28 3.69 9.11 -4.95
N ALA A 29 2.55 9.77 -5.07
CA ALA A 29 2.38 11.13 -4.57
C ALA A 29 2.36 11.23 -3.04
N ALA A 30 2.00 10.13 -2.34
CA ALA A 30 2.00 10.01 -0.87
C ALA A 30 3.28 9.40 -0.32
N ASN A 31 4.18 8.90 -1.18
CA ASN A 31 5.41 8.23 -0.75
C ASN A 31 6.52 9.24 -0.47
N ASP A 32 7.20 9.09 0.67
CA ASP A 32 8.36 9.91 1.03
C ASP A 32 9.64 9.45 0.32
N VAL A 33 9.69 8.18 -0.13
CA VAL A 33 10.86 7.54 -0.73
C VAL A 33 10.51 7.01 -2.12
N ALA A 34 10.71 7.83 -3.15
CA ALA A 34 10.35 7.51 -4.54
C ALA A 34 10.94 6.20 -5.08
N ILE A 35 12.14 5.83 -4.60
CA ILE A 35 12.82 4.60 -5.02
C ILE A 35 12.08 3.34 -4.54
N VAL A 36 11.52 3.34 -3.33
CA VAL A 36 10.70 2.23 -2.80
C VAL A 36 9.47 2.02 -3.69
N HIS A 37 8.83 3.11 -4.11
CA HIS A 37 7.69 3.03 -5.02
C HIS A 37 8.08 2.48 -6.40
N ALA A 38 9.26 2.81 -6.91
CA ALA A 38 9.75 2.28 -8.19
C ALA A 38 9.84 0.75 -8.16
N PHE A 39 10.42 0.17 -7.10
CA PHE A 39 10.52 -1.29 -6.97
C PHE A 39 9.16 -1.95 -6.71
N TYR A 40 8.32 -1.37 -5.88
CA TYR A 40 6.95 -1.86 -5.67
C TYR A 40 6.16 -1.90 -6.98
N SER A 41 6.27 -0.85 -7.80
CA SER A 41 5.44 -0.67 -9.01
C SER A 41 5.58 -1.80 -10.04
N GLN A 42 6.69 -2.52 -10.03
CA GLN A 42 6.94 -3.66 -10.94
C GLN A 42 6.00 -4.83 -10.69
N TYR A 43 5.55 -5.02 -9.44
CA TYR A 43 4.76 -6.18 -9.02
C TYR A 43 3.25 -5.97 -9.11
N ARG A 44 2.80 -4.73 -9.36
CA ARG A 44 1.37 -4.37 -9.38
C ARG A 44 0.55 -5.26 -10.32
N VAL A 45 0.99 -5.38 -11.58
CA VAL A 45 0.26 -6.14 -12.61
C VAL A 45 0.17 -7.61 -12.23
N GLU A 46 1.26 -8.20 -11.74
CA GLU A 46 1.29 -9.59 -11.33
C GLU A 46 0.38 -9.83 -10.12
N MET A 47 0.45 -8.98 -9.11
CA MET A 47 -0.44 -9.06 -7.94
C MET A 47 -1.91 -8.98 -8.33
N LEU A 48 -2.28 -8.03 -9.18
CA LEU A 48 -3.66 -7.86 -9.65
C LEU A 48 -4.13 -9.06 -10.48
N LYS A 49 -3.28 -9.62 -11.35
CA LYS A 49 -3.60 -10.84 -12.13
C LYS A 49 -3.84 -12.05 -11.24
N ASN A 50 -3.16 -12.11 -10.10
CA ASN A 50 -3.34 -13.18 -9.12
C ASN A 50 -4.50 -12.92 -8.14
N GLY A 51 -5.32 -11.88 -8.37
CA GLY A 51 -6.51 -11.59 -7.57
C GLY A 51 -6.22 -10.94 -6.22
N ILE A 52 -5.03 -10.37 -6.02
CA ILE A 52 -4.70 -9.58 -4.83
C ILE A 52 -5.39 -8.22 -4.96
N GLU A 53 -6.15 -7.81 -3.95
CA GLU A 53 -6.76 -6.48 -3.88
C GLU A 53 -5.69 -5.46 -3.50
N LEU A 54 -5.41 -4.52 -4.40
CA LEU A 54 -4.35 -3.56 -4.23
C LEU A 54 -4.91 -2.14 -4.07
N TYR A 55 -4.47 -1.47 -3.02
CA TYR A 55 -4.86 -0.10 -2.70
C TYR A 55 -3.63 0.79 -2.52
N GLU A 56 -3.71 2.00 -3.02
CA GLU A 56 -2.67 3.02 -2.86
C GLU A 56 -3.22 4.24 -2.14
N PHE A 57 -2.62 4.55 -0.99
CA PHE A 57 -3.03 5.65 -0.14
C PHE A 57 -2.89 6.99 -0.86
N LYS A 58 -3.94 7.82 -0.80
CA LYS A 58 -3.97 9.14 -1.43
C LYS A 58 -3.12 10.13 -0.64
N PRO A 59 -2.42 11.09 -1.29
CA PRO A 59 -1.81 12.20 -0.58
C PRO A 59 -2.91 13.07 0.01
N VAL A 60 -2.98 13.17 1.33
CA VAL A 60 -3.92 14.09 1.98
C VAL A 60 -3.33 15.50 1.96
N LEU A 61 -3.97 16.40 1.25
CA LEU A 61 -3.51 17.78 1.06
C LEU A 61 -4.01 18.76 2.12
N GLU A 62 -4.99 18.37 2.96
CA GLU A 62 -5.59 19.27 3.96
C GLU A 62 -5.73 18.62 5.35
N ARG A 63 -5.30 19.35 6.38
CA ARG A 63 -5.63 19.05 7.77
C ARG A 63 -7.10 19.39 8.06
N ARG A 64 -7.99 18.45 7.82
CA ARG A 64 -9.33 18.51 8.42
C ARG A 64 -9.56 17.25 9.24
N ARG A 65 -9.48 17.37 10.57
CA ARG A 65 -9.71 16.35 11.59
C ARG A 65 -8.77 15.15 11.48
N ARG A 66 -8.22 14.71 12.62
CA ARG A 66 -7.45 13.47 12.72
C ARG A 66 -8.22 12.35 12.04
N THR A 67 -7.63 11.78 11.01
CA THR A 67 -8.21 10.63 10.32
C THR A 67 -8.06 9.41 11.21
N TRP A 68 -8.95 8.43 11.02
CA TRP A 68 -8.92 7.20 11.79
C TRP A 68 -7.55 6.51 11.78
N TYR A 69 -6.80 6.58 10.69
CA TYR A 69 -5.47 5.98 10.59
C TYR A 69 -4.43 6.70 11.46
N GLU A 70 -4.54 8.01 11.66
CA GLU A 70 -3.72 8.76 12.60
C GLU A 70 -3.98 8.34 14.05
N ILE A 71 -5.19 7.90 14.33
CA ILE A 71 -5.58 7.34 15.64
C ILE A 71 -4.96 5.96 15.82
N VAL A 72 -5.02 5.10 14.79
CA VAL A 72 -4.53 3.72 14.84
C VAL A 72 -3.00 3.64 14.77
N THR A 73 -2.36 4.51 14.01
CA THR A 73 -0.90 4.43 13.79
C THR A 73 -0.08 5.32 14.72
N GLY A 74 -0.72 6.20 15.50
CA GLY A 74 -0.02 7.15 16.38
C GLY A 74 0.90 8.14 15.65
N SER A 75 0.90 8.11 14.32
CA SER A 75 1.81 8.91 13.49
C SER A 75 1.25 10.30 13.26
N VAL A 76 1.70 11.27 14.03
CA VAL A 76 1.36 12.67 13.88
C VAL A 76 2.61 13.52 13.96
N ILE A 77 3.45 13.46 12.97
CA ILE A 77 4.45 14.53 12.78
C ILE A 77 4.40 14.94 11.31
N PRO A 78 3.83 16.12 10.98
CA PRO A 78 3.96 16.66 9.64
C PRO A 78 5.42 17.02 9.40
N ALA A 79 6.02 16.43 8.36
CA ALA A 79 7.29 16.91 7.86
C ALA A 79 7.16 18.40 7.50
N LYS A 80 8.13 19.18 7.96
CA LYS A 80 8.22 20.62 7.72
C LYS A 80 8.34 20.85 6.21
N GLY A 81 7.24 21.32 5.53
CA GLY A 81 7.40 21.83 4.18
C GLY A 81 6.59 21.19 3.04
N LYS A 82 5.46 20.70 3.29
CA LYS A 82 4.27 20.40 2.44
C LYS A 82 3.49 19.31 3.15
N ASN A 83 2.25 19.61 3.53
CA ASN A 83 1.39 18.70 4.30
C ASN A 83 0.93 17.49 3.47
N LYS A 84 1.85 16.57 3.18
CA LYS A 84 1.51 15.29 2.58
C LYS A 84 1.47 14.26 3.70
N SER A 85 0.34 13.59 3.88
CA SER A 85 0.26 12.43 4.75
C SER A 85 0.81 11.22 4.03
N SER A 86 1.70 10.49 4.71
CA SER A 86 2.24 9.21 4.27
C SER A 86 1.77 8.12 5.23
N LEU A 87 1.40 6.96 4.71
CA LEU A 87 1.11 5.78 5.51
C LEU A 87 2.42 5.20 6.03
N HIS A 88 2.59 5.18 7.35
CA HIS A 88 3.77 4.59 8.00
C HIS A 88 3.42 3.39 8.89
N ALA A 89 2.16 2.95 8.86
CA ALA A 89 1.71 1.78 9.60
C ALA A 89 2.30 0.50 9.00
N LYS A 90 2.73 -0.39 9.87
CA LYS A 90 3.18 -1.73 9.52
C LYS A 90 2.38 -2.71 10.36
N PHE A 91 1.35 -3.27 9.77
CA PHE A 91 0.56 -4.31 10.38
C PHE A 91 0.15 -5.36 9.34
N PHE A 92 -0.07 -6.57 9.82
CA PHE A 92 -0.61 -7.68 9.05
C PHE A 92 -1.68 -8.35 9.88
N ASP A 93 -2.77 -8.76 9.25
CA ASP A 93 -3.79 -9.54 9.92
C ASP A 93 -4.06 -10.83 9.13
N VAL A 94 -3.93 -11.96 9.78
CA VAL A 94 -4.13 -13.28 9.20
C VAL A 94 -4.74 -14.20 10.23
N ASP A 95 -5.86 -14.86 9.90
CA ASP A 95 -6.45 -15.95 10.69
C ASP A 95 -6.62 -15.63 12.19
N GLY A 96 -7.22 -14.49 12.49
CA GLY A 96 -7.46 -14.06 13.86
C GLY A 96 -6.25 -13.52 14.61
N LYS A 97 -5.10 -13.38 13.93
CA LYS A 97 -3.87 -12.82 14.48
C LYS A 97 -3.56 -11.50 13.81
N VAL A 98 -3.19 -10.52 14.61
CA VAL A 98 -2.76 -9.19 14.12
C VAL A 98 -1.32 -8.96 14.54
N PHE A 99 -0.44 -8.78 13.57
CA PHE A 99 0.91 -8.29 13.79
C PHE A 99 0.94 -6.77 13.71
N ILE A 100 1.59 -6.12 14.66
CA ILE A 100 1.86 -4.68 14.67
C ILE A 100 3.33 -4.49 15.06
N GLY A 101 4.09 -3.74 14.25
CA GLY A 101 5.50 -3.57 14.55
C GLY A 101 6.22 -2.58 13.66
N SER A 102 7.54 -2.69 13.64
CA SER A 102 8.43 -1.91 12.77
C SER A 102 8.67 -2.56 11.40
N PHE A 103 8.36 -3.86 11.25
CA PHE A 103 8.64 -4.66 10.06
C PHE A 103 7.84 -4.18 8.85
N ASN A 104 8.53 -3.72 7.82
CA ASN A 104 7.95 -3.49 6.50
C ASN A 104 7.94 -4.79 5.69
N PHE A 105 7.00 -4.91 4.76
CA PHE A 105 7.01 -6.01 3.81
C PHE A 105 7.97 -5.68 2.66
N ASP A 106 9.27 -5.78 2.94
CA ASP A 106 10.37 -5.49 2.00
C ASP A 106 11.66 -6.24 2.37
N PRO A 107 12.62 -6.35 1.44
CA PRO A 107 13.87 -7.07 1.67
C PRO A 107 14.73 -6.49 2.81
N ARG A 108 14.73 -5.17 2.95
CA ARG A 108 15.52 -4.51 3.99
C ARG A 108 15.08 -4.91 5.38
N SER A 109 13.77 -4.89 5.65
CA SER A 109 13.21 -5.36 6.93
C SER A 109 13.41 -6.85 7.12
N THR A 110 13.40 -7.63 6.02
CA THR A 110 13.57 -9.09 6.09
C THR A 110 15.01 -9.52 6.40
N TYR A 111 16.01 -8.84 5.83
CA TYR A 111 17.39 -9.34 5.82
C TYR A 111 18.42 -8.42 6.48
N LEU A 112 18.14 -7.13 6.62
CA LEU A 112 19.13 -6.15 7.03
C LEU A 112 18.83 -5.43 8.34
N ASN A 113 17.57 -5.19 8.65
CA ASN A 113 17.18 -4.44 9.82
C ASN A 113 16.97 -5.35 11.04
N THR A 114 17.13 -4.76 12.21
CA THR A 114 16.55 -5.32 13.45
C THR A 114 15.13 -4.78 13.58
N GLU A 115 14.15 -5.69 13.58
CA GLU A 115 12.74 -5.33 13.65
C GLU A 115 12.12 -5.83 14.96
N VAL A 116 11.11 -5.14 15.43
CA VAL A 116 10.34 -5.52 16.61
C VAL A 116 8.85 -5.45 16.29
N GLY A 117 8.10 -6.38 16.86
CA GLY A 117 6.66 -6.39 16.70
C GLY A 117 5.95 -7.26 17.72
N LEU A 118 4.64 -7.09 17.78
CA LEU A 118 3.74 -7.86 18.63
C LEU A 118 2.79 -8.64 17.74
N VAL A 119 2.57 -9.90 18.09
CA VAL A 119 1.49 -10.72 17.53
C VAL A 119 0.37 -10.78 18.57
N ILE A 120 -0.79 -10.29 18.20
CA ILE A 120 -1.98 -10.25 19.05
C ILE A 120 -2.98 -11.27 18.52
N GLU A 121 -3.27 -12.31 19.28
CA GLU A 121 -4.28 -13.29 18.95
C GLU A 121 -5.66 -12.78 19.39
N SER A 122 -6.40 -12.21 18.45
CA SER A 122 -7.73 -11.64 18.69
C SER A 122 -8.54 -11.53 17.41
N SER A 123 -9.45 -12.46 17.21
CA SER A 123 -10.41 -12.40 16.09
C SER A 123 -11.31 -11.15 16.16
N GLN A 124 -11.58 -10.65 17.36
CA GLN A 124 -12.35 -9.42 17.55
C GLN A 124 -11.57 -8.22 17.01
N LEU A 125 -10.28 -8.08 17.34
CA LEU A 125 -9.43 -7.01 16.83
C LEU A 125 -9.31 -7.08 15.32
N GLN A 126 -9.06 -8.27 14.76
CA GLN A 126 -9.01 -8.50 13.33
C GLN A 126 -10.31 -8.06 12.63
N THR A 127 -11.45 -8.46 13.18
CA THR A 127 -12.77 -8.08 12.64
C THR A 127 -12.95 -6.55 12.67
N GLN A 128 -12.59 -5.89 13.76
CA GLN A 128 -12.67 -4.43 13.87
C GLN A 128 -11.79 -3.73 12.82
N ILE A 129 -10.56 -4.20 12.62
CA ILE A 129 -9.65 -3.67 11.59
C ILE A 129 -10.24 -3.88 10.19
N SER A 130 -10.72 -5.09 9.89
CA SER A 130 -11.30 -5.40 8.58
C SER A 130 -12.51 -4.53 8.26
N VAL A 131 -13.44 -4.39 9.21
CA VAL A 131 -14.64 -3.52 9.05
C VAL A 131 -14.23 -2.07 8.84
N MET A 132 -13.29 -1.58 9.63
CA MET A 132 -12.79 -0.21 9.52
C MET A 132 -12.12 0.04 8.15
N LEU A 133 -11.31 -0.90 7.66
CA LEU A 133 -10.69 -0.82 6.34
C LEU A 133 -11.76 -0.83 5.25
N ASP A 134 -12.76 -1.71 5.31
CA ASP A 134 -13.85 -1.77 4.32
C ASP A 134 -14.62 -0.45 4.24
N GLN A 135 -14.84 0.22 5.37
CA GLN A 135 -15.56 1.49 5.42
C GLN A 135 -14.75 2.69 4.92
N HIS A 136 -13.45 2.71 5.15
CA HIS A 136 -12.63 3.90 4.92
C HIS A 136 -11.69 3.83 3.73
N LEU A 137 -11.22 2.62 3.34
CA LEU A 137 -10.31 2.48 2.21
C LEU A 137 -10.77 3.18 0.93
N PRO A 138 -12.04 3.08 0.51
CA PRO A 138 -12.51 3.75 -0.71
C PRO A 138 -12.32 5.27 -0.67
N GLN A 139 -12.38 5.88 0.52
CA GLN A 139 -12.25 7.33 0.68
C GLN A 139 -10.79 7.79 0.71
N VAL A 140 -9.89 6.99 1.31
CA VAL A 140 -8.50 7.39 1.61
C VAL A 140 -7.48 6.79 0.65
N ALA A 141 -7.87 5.83 -0.18
CA ALA A 141 -6.98 5.15 -1.10
C ALA A 141 -7.58 5.01 -2.51
N TYR A 142 -6.72 4.95 -3.52
CA TYR A 142 -7.09 4.49 -4.84
C TYR A 142 -7.17 2.97 -4.84
N GLN A 143 -8.23 2.39 -5.41
CA GLN A 143 -8.27 0.97 -5.71
C GLN A 143 -7.66 0.73 -7.09
N LEU A 144 -6.67 -0.17 -7.19
CA LEU A 144 -6.08 -0.53 -8.45
C LEU A 144 -6.85 -1.70 -9.09
N LYS A 145 -7.08 -1.60 -10.39
CA LYS A 145 -7.64 -2.67 -11.20
C LYS A 145 -6.93 -2.80 -12.54
N LEU A 146 -7.12 -3.91 -13.20
CA LEU A 146 -6.71 -4.07 -14.60
C LEU A 146 -7.91 -3.81 -15.52
N ASN A 147 -7.70 -2.99 -16.54
CA ASN A 147 -8.67 -2.80 -17.61
C ASN A 147 -8.68 -4.01 -18.57
N SER A 148 -9.53 -4.01 -19.58
CA SER A 148 -9.65 -5.07 -20.59
C SER A 148 -8.37 -5.30 -21.39
N GLN A 149 -7.45 -4.35 -21.42
CA GLN A 149 -6.14 -4.43 -22.08
C GLN A 149 -5.02 -4.91 -21.14
N GLY A 150 -5.35 -5.22 -19.86
CA GLY A 150 -4.37 -5.62 -18.85
C GLY A 150 -3.51 -4.45 -18.31
N GLN A 151 -3.92 -3.22 -18.54
CA GLN A 151 -3.26 -2.03 -18.01
C GLN A 151 -3.89 -1.65 -16.66
N ILE A 152 -3.08 -1.07 -15.78
CA ILE A 152 -3.54 -0.63 -14.46
C ILE A 152 -4.38 0.65 -14.61
N THR A 153 -5.52 0.67 -13.91
CA THR A 153 -6.33 1.85 -13.65
C THR A 153 -6.47 2.07 -12.16
N TRP A 154 -6.54 3.32 -11.74
CA TRP A 154 -6.72 3.76 -10.35
C TRP A 154 -8.14 4.31 -10.20
N LEU A 155 -8.95 3.65 -9.38
CA LEU A 155 -10.30 4.08 -9.07
C LEU A 155 -10.30 4.95 -7.81
N ASP A 156 -10.77 6.17 -7.95
CA ASP A 156 -10.89 7.14 -6.88
C ASP A 156 -12.37 7.32 -6.51
N TYR A 157 -12.79 6.73 -5.42
CA TYR A 157 -14.15 6.84 -4.91
C TYR A 157 -14.31 8.16 -4.15
N GLN A 158 -15.20 9.01 -4.64
CA GLN A 158 -15.50 10.31 -4.05
C GLN A 158 -16.63 10.24 -3.03
N ALA A 159 -16.64 11.15 -2.06
CA ALA A 159 -17.68 11.21 -1.03
C ALA A 159 -19.11 11.40 -1.57
N ASN A 160 -19.24 11.97 -2.78
CA ASN A 160 -20.52 12.15 -3.47
C ASN A 160 -21.00 10.91 -4.24
N GLY A 161 -20.29 9.78 -4.13
CA GLY A 161 -20.59 8.54 -4.83
C GLY A 161 -20.05 8.46 -6.26
N GLN A 162 -19.40 9.52 -6.76
CA GLN A 162 -18.73 9.49 -8.06
C GLN A 162 -17.45 8.68 -7.99
N VAL A 163 -17.13 7.93 -9.06
CA VAL A 163 -15.86 7.22 -9.23
C VAL A 163 -15.09 7.89 -10.37
N ILE A 164 -13.90 8.38 -10.05
CA ILE A 164 -12.97 8.93 -11.04
C ILE A 164 -11.95 7.85 -11.37
N GLU A 165 -11.75 7.60 -12.65
CA GLU A 165 -10.78 6.61 -13.13
C GLU A 165 -9.57 7.33 -13.74
N TYR A 166 -8.37 6.91 -13.32
CA TYR A 166 -7.11 7.40 -13.86
C TYR A 166 -6.40 6.26 -14.61
N ASP A 167 -5.91 6.55 -15.81
CA ASP A 167 -5.12 5.65 -16.67
C ASP A 167 -3.61 5.70 -16.36
N LYS A 168 -3.20 6.52 -15.41
CA LYS A 168 -1.81 6.77 -15.00
C LYS A 168 -1.75 7.02 -13.50
N ASP A 169 -0.59 6.75 -12.90
CA ASP A 169 -0.32 7.05 -11.48
C ASP A 169 -0.80 8.46 -11.13
N PRO A 170 -1.80 8.61 -10.24
CA PRO A 170 -2.35 9.91 -9.89
C PRO A 170 -1.32 10.84 -9.27
N GLY A 171 -1.37 12.11 -9.63
CA GLY A 171 -0.45 13.13 -9.11
C GLY A 171 0.99 13.03 -9.63
N THR A 172 1.24 12.27 -10.71
CA THR A 172 2.58 12.12 -11.32
C THR A 172 2.70 12.82 -12.66
N SER A 173 3.87 13.42 -12.92
CA SER A 173 4.24 13.92 -14.24
C SER A 173 4.78 12.81 -15.16
N ARG A 174 4.84 13.06 -16.47
CA ARG A 174 5.47 12.14 -17.44
C ARG A 174 6.92 11.85 -17.06
N PHE A 175 7.67 12.86 -16.68
CA PHE A 175 9.07 12.73 -16.28
C PHE A 175 9.22 11.80 -15.07
N GLN A 176 8.42 12.00 -14.01
CA GLN A 176 8.45 11.15 -12.83
C GLN A 176 8.18 9.68 -13.15
N ARG A 177 7.16 9.39 -13.99
CA ARG A 177 6.87 8.01 -14.41
C ARG A 177 8.01 7.37 -15.18
N THR A 178 8.67 8.13 -16.07
CA THR A 178 9.85 7.63 -16.80
C THR A 178 11.01 7.35 -15.85
N MET A 179 11.26 8.23 -14.88
CA MET A 179 12.29 8.03 -13.85
C MET A 179 11.98 6.82 -12.96
N ILE A 180 10.73 6.65 -12.49
CA ILE A 180 10.30 5.49 -11.74
C ILE A 180 10.62 4.21 -12.51
N LYS A 181 10.25 4.16 -13.78
CA LYS A 181 10.51 3.01 -14.65
C LYS A 181 12.02 2.76 -14.85
N ALA A 182 12.81 3.80 -15.03
CA ALA A 182 14.26 3.65 -15.16
C ALA A 182 14.90 3.12 -13.88
N VAL A 183 14.50 3.65 -12.72
CA VAL A 183 15.01 3.24 -11.41
C VAL A 183 14.61 1.80 -11.09
N SER A 184 13.42 1.34 -11.48
CA SER A 184 12.96 -0.01 -11.22
C SER A 184 13.80 -1.12 -11.88
N TYR A 185 14.63 -0.80 -12.87
CA TYR A 185 15.56 -1.75 -13.50
C TYR A 185 16.92 -1.84 -12.81
N LEU A 186 17.18 -1.01 -11.78
CA LEU A 186 18.45 -1.09 -11.06
C LEU A 186 18.53 -2.35 -10.19
N PRO A 187 19.66 -3.05 -10.13
CA PRO A 187 19.81 -4.30 -9.35
C PRO A 187 20.05 -4.02 -7.84
N ILE A 188 19.27 -3.13 -7.26
CA ILE A 188 19.38 -2.69 -5.85
C ILE A 188 18.11 -2.96 -5.03
N GLU A 189 17.18 -3.74 -5.53
CA GLU A 189 15.92 -4.06 -4.85
C GLU A 189 16.15 -4.69 -3.47
N TRP A 190 17.20 -5.46 -3.32
CA TRP A 190 17.59 -6.12 -2.05
C TRP A 190 17.95 -5.14 -0.93
N MET A 191 18.18 -3.87 -1.26
CA MET A 191 18.48 -2.80 -0.31
C MET A 191 17.22 -2.08 0.21
N MET A 192 16.05 -2.40 -0.37
CA MET A 192 14.79 -1.70 -0.09
C MET A 192 14.06 -2.34 1.09
#